data_e9c0e0e0e263e034d8073a3e9b4643c6
#
_entry.id   e9c0e0e0e263e034d8073a3e9b4643c6
#
_cell.length_a   1.000
_cell.length_b   1.000
_cell.length_c   1.000
_cell.angle_alpha   90.00
_cell.angle_beta   90.00
_cell.angle_gamma   90.00
#
_symmetry.space_group_name_H-M   'P 1'
#
loop_
_entity.id
_entity.type
_entity.pdbx_description
1 polymer ?
#
loop_
_entity_poly.entity_id
_entity_poly.type
_entity_poly.pdbx_seq_one_letter_code
_entity_poly.pdbx_strand_id
1 'polypeptide(L)'
;KEALLPELFKGTVQTTSVTGKQAIQSYLDSIAASHNPAIKPVTGEMITQALAKQEGGEDPQALAPVRASIESNFNLLKAVKTPKEAVELHTKLLQATLALMNNVTLLQNMQKDFVGALVGQKNIADLNAVFTDIGTQILALETKYNIK
;
A
#
# COMPACT_ATOMS: atom_id res chain seq x y z
N LYS A 1 -13.25 1.37 11.52
CA LYS A 1 -12.11 0.80 10.74
C LYS A 1 -12.45 0.54 9.28
N GLU A 2 -13.70 0.16 8.99
CA GLU A 2 -14.12 -0.03 7.59
C GLU A 2 -13.98 1.28 6.78
N ALA A 3 -14.22 2.42 7.42
CA ALA A 3 -14.05 3.73 6.77
C ALA A 3 -12.59 4.07 6.44
N LEU A 4 -11.61 3.37 7.04
CA LEU A 4 -10.19 3.59 6.77
C LEU A 4 -9.79 3.04 5.39
N LEU A 5 -10.40 1.92 4.98
CA LEU A 5 -10.08 1.26 3.71
C LEU A 5 -11.15 1.61 2.67
N PRO A 6 -10.75 2.28 1.57
CA PRO A 6 -11.70 2.63 0.51
C PRO A 6 -12.16 1.40 -0.26
N GLU A 7 -13.35 1.48 -0.83
CA GLU A 7 -13.81 0.48 -1.78
C GLU A 7 -13.05 0.61 -3.09
N LEU A 8 -12.72 -0.52 -3.69
CA LEU A 8 -12.08 -0.55 -5.01
C LEU A 8 -13.16 -0.60 -6.09
N PHE A 9 -12.88 0.02 -7.23
CA PHE A 9 -13.72 -0.13 -8.40
C PHE A 9 -13.76 -1.60 -8.82
N LYS A 10 -14.91 -2.05 -9.30
CA LYS A 10 -15.09 -3.40 -9.82
C LYS A 10 -14.04 -3.67 -10.91
N GLY A 11 -13.37 -4.81 -10.83
CA GLY A 11 -12.33 -5.20 -11.79
C GLY A 11 -10.93 -4.66 -11.47
N THR A 12 -10.73 -3.92 -10.38
CA THR A 12 -9.40 -3.45 -9.97
C THR A 12 -8.47 -4.61 -9.67
N VAL A 13 -8.96 -5.65 -9.01
CA VAL A 13 -8.19 -6.87 -8.75
C VAL A 13 -8.26 -7.76 -9.98
N GLN A 14 -7.12 -8.01 -10.61
CA GLN A 14 -7.04 -8.93 -11.75
C GLN A 14 -6.82 -10.34 -11.21
N THR A 15 -7.64 -11.29 -11.68
CA THR A 15 -7.59 -12.66 -11.21
C THR A 15 -7.03 -13.60 -12.27
N THR A 16 -6.55 -14.77 -11.84
CA THR A 16 -6.10 -15.84 -12.73
C THR A 16 -6.79 -17.15 -12.34
N SER A 17 -6.98 -18.04 -13.31
CA SER A 17 -7.51 -19.38 -13.06
C SER A 17 -6.47 -20.36 -12.53
N VAL A 18 -5.18 -19.99 -12.57
CA VAL A 18 -4.10 -20.83 -12.05
C VAL A 18 -4.17 -20.85 -10.51
N THR A 19 -4.03 -22.05 -9.95
CA THR A 19 -4.14 -22.27 -8.49
C THR A 19 -2.97 -23.11 -7.97
N GLY A 20 -2.87 -23.22 -6.64
CA GLY A 20 -1.90 -24.08 -5.99
C GLY A 20 -0.56 -23.42 -5.71
N LYS A 21 0.40 -24.23 -5.24
CA LYS A 21 1.70 -23.73 -4.76
C LYS A 21 2.44 -22.85 -5.76
N GLN A 22 2.51 -23.30 -7.02
CA GLN A 22 3.25 -22.55 -8.06
C GLN A 22 2.59 -21.20 -8.35
N ALA A 23 1.26 -21.15 -8.37
CA ALA A 23 0.53 -19.90 -8.56
C ALA A 23 0.75 -18.94 -7.40
N ILE A 24 0.74 -19.45 -6.17
CA ILE A 24 1.02 -18.65 -4.96
C ILE A 24 2.47 -18.15 -4.96
N GLN A 25 3.43 -19.01 -5.32
CA GLN A 25 4.83 -18.61 -5.43
C GLN A 25 5.01 -17.45 -6.42
N SER A 26 4.40 -17.60 -7.62
CA SER A 26 4.48 -16.55 -8.65
C SER A 26 3.82 -15.25 -8.18
N TYR A 27 2.70 -15.35 -7.48
CA TYR A 27 2.02 -14.20 -6.92
C TYR A 27 2.90 -13.49 -5.88
N LEU A 28 3.45 -14.25 -4.92
CA LEU A 28 4.29 -13.68 -3.86
C LEU A 28 5.56 -13.04 -4.45
N ASP A 29 6.17 -13.66 -5.45
CA ASP A 29 7.31 -13.10 -6.15
C ASP A 29 6.94 -11.76 -6.83
N SER A 30 5.74 -11.70 -7.38
CA SER A 30 5.26 -10.50 -8.08
C SER A 30 5.05 -9.31 -7.13
N ILE A 31 4.66 -9.56 -5.89
CA ILE A 31 4.40 -8.49 -4.91
C ILE A 31 5.60 -8.19 -4.02
N ALA A 32 6.62 -9.04 -4.00
CA ALA A 32 7.80 -8.84 -3.16
C ALA A 32 8.75 -7.81 -3.78
N ALA A 33 9.10 -6.77 -3.02
CA ALA A 33 10.02 -5.74 -3.48
C ALA A 33 11.41 -6.30 -3.83
N SER A 34 11.82 -7.38 -3.16
CA SER A 34 13.11 -8.04 -3.45
C SER A 34 13.13 -8.73 -4.82
N HIS A 35 11.97 -9.14 -5.32
CA HIS A 35 11.82 -9.81 -6.61
C HIS A 35 11.29 -8.87 -7.70
N ASN A 36 10.70 -7.77 -7.29
CA ASN A 36 10.21 -6.73 -8.20
C ASN A 36 10.75 -5.38 -7.74
N PRO A 37 11.96 -4.99 -8.18
CA PRO A 37 12.59 -3.75 -7.72
C PRO A 37 11.85 -2.48 -8.13
N ALA A 38 10.87 -2.59 -9.02
CA ALA A 38 10.01 -1.46 -9.37
C ALA A 38 9.00 -1.12 -8.26
N ILE A 39 8.70 -2.09 -7.38
CA ILE A 39 7.87 -1.86 -6.20
C ILE A 39 8.78 -1.38 -5.07
N LYS A 40 8.81 -0.07 -4.86
CA LYS A 40 9.67 0.55 -3.84
C LYS A 40 8.88 0.74 -2.55
N PRO A 41 9.33 0.17 -1.43
CA PRO A 41 8.64 0.35 -0.16
C PRO A 41 8.66 1.82 0.26
N VAL A 42 7.51 2.31 0.70
CA VAL A 42 7.39 3.62 1.33
C VAL A 42 7.15 3.38 2.82
N THR A 43 8.08 3.89 3.64
CA THR A 43 8.03 3.70 5.09
C THR A 43 7.36 4.88 5.78
N GLY A 44 6.87 4.66 7.00
CA GLY A 44 6.35 5.74 7.84
C GLY A 44 7.40 6.81 8.10
N GLU A 45 8.67 6.41 8.24
CA GLU A 45 9.77 7.34 8.43
C GLU A 45 9.95 8.28 7.24
N MET A 46 9.86 7.77 6.02
CA MET A 46 9.94 8.59 4.80
C MET A 46 8.83 9.64 4.78
N ILE A 47 7.62 9.26 5.15
CA ILE A 47 6.49 10.17 5.23
C ILE A 47 6.73 11.23 6.31
N THR A 48 7.17 10.81 7.49
CA THR A 48 7.46 11.72 8.62
C THR A 48 8.53 12.74 8.27
N GLN A 49 9.63 12.30 7.65
CA GLN A 49 10.71 13.18 7.24
C GLN A 49 10.26 14.18 6.16
N ALA A 50 9.50 13.71 5.18
CA ALA A 50 8.97 14.58 4.13
C ALA A 50 7.98 15.61 4.71
N LEU A 51 7.12 15.18 5.63
CA LEU A 51 6.17 16.06 6.30
C LEU A 51 6.90 17.14 7.11
N ALA A 52 7.96 16.78 7.83
CA ALA A 52 8.76 17.73 8.59
C ALA A 52 9.39 18.81 7.69
N LYS A 53 9.90 18.42 6.54
CA LYS A 53 10.45 19.37 5.55
C LYS A 53 9.38 20.32 5.00
N GLN A 54 8.18 19.79 4.76
CA GLN A 54 7.06 20.59 4.27
C GLN A 54 6.58 21.57 5.35
N GLU A 55 6.41 21.10 6.58
CA GLU A 55 5.98 21.95 7.71
C GLU A 55 7.00 23.04 8.03
N GLY A 56 8.28 22.71 7.97
CA GLY A 56 9.36 23.65 8.24
C GLY A 56 9.65 24.62 7.09
N GLY A 57 8.95 24.51 5.98
CA GLY A 57 9.16 25.37 4.81
C GLY A 57 10.44 25.11 4.03
N GLU A 58 11.20 24.08 4.40
CA GLU A 58 12.42 23.69 3.70
C GLU A 58 12.12 23.21 2.28
N ASP A 59 11.05 22.41 2.14
CA ASP A 59 10.59 21.91 0.86
C ASP A 59 9.07 21.79 0.86
N PRO A 60 8.34 22.75 0.26
CA PRO A 60 6.87 22.70 0.20
C PRO A 60 6.32 21.51 -0.59
N GLN A 61 7.16 20.90 -1.42
CA GLN A 61 6.77 19.77 -2.28
C GLN A 61 7.41 18.44 -1.82
N ALA A 62 7.86 18.36 -0.58
CA ALA A 62 8.59 17.20 -0.06
C ALA A 62 7.78 15.90 -0.14
N LEU A 63 6.45 15.98 0.01
CA LEU A 63 5.57 14.81 -0.04
C LEU A 63 5.23 14.35 -1.47
N ALA A 64 5.45 15.17 -2.49
CA ALA A 64 5.11 14.82 -3.86
C ALA A 64 5.84 13.56 -4.37
N PRO A 65 7.15 13.40 -4.18
CA PRO A 65 7.84 12.17 -4.58
C PRO A 65 7.36 10.93 -3.79
N VAL A 66 7.03 11.11 -2.52
CA VAL A 66 6.51 10.04 -1.67
C VAL A 66 5.17 9.55 -2.20
N ARG A 67 4.26 10.49 -2.48
CA ARG A 67 2.95 10.15 -3.05
C ARG A 67 3.10 9.48 -4.41
N ALA A 68 3.98 9.98 -5.27
CA ALA A 68 4.24 9.40 -6.58
C ALA A 68 4.74 7.96 -6.49
N SER A 69 5.60 7.65 -5.51
CA SER A 69 6.07 6.29 -5.26
C SER A 69 4.92 5.36 -4.83
N ILE A 70 4.03 5.83 -3.97
CA ILE A 70 2.86 5.05 -3.54
C ILE A 70 1.93 4.79 -4.73
N GLU A 71 1.68 5.79 -5.55
CA GLU A 71 0.85 5.66 -6.75
C GLU A 71 1.44 4.65 -7.74
N SER A 72 2.75 4.72 -7.96
CA SER A 72 3.47 3.77 -8.80
C SER A 72 3.34 2.34 -8.27
N ASN A 73 3.52 2.16 -6.96
CA ASN A 73 3.34 0.85 -6.32
C ASN A 73 1.91 0.33 -6.48
N PHE A 74 0.92 1.20 -6.29
CA PHE A 74 -0.48 0.84 -6.48
C PHE A 74 -0.74 0.34 -7.90
N ASN A 75 -0.24 1.05 -8.90
CA ASN A 75 -0.41 0.68 -10.30
C ASN A 75 0.27 -0.64 -10.64
N LEU A 76 1.47 -0.90 -10.10
CA LEU A 76 2.18 -2.16 -10.27
C LEU A 76 1.42 -3.31 -9.62
N LEU A 77 0.90 -3.11 -8.41
CA LEU A 77 0.13 -4.11 -7.69
C LEU A 77 -1.20 -4.42 -8.42
N LYS A 78 -1.84 -3.42 -9.02
CA LYS A 78 -3.05 -3.63 -9.82
C LYS A 78 -2.81 -4.56 -11.03
N ALA A 79 -1.61 -4.54 -11.58
CA ALA A 79 -1.26 -5.34 -12.75
C ALA A 79 -0.97 -6.81 -12.39
N VAL A 80 -0.84 -7.13 -11.11
CA VAL A 80 -0.52 -8.49 -10.66
C VAL A 80 -1.72 -9.41 -10.90
N LYS A 81 -1.47 -10.54 -11.57
CA LYS A 81 -2.45 -11.61 -11.74
C LYS A 81 -2.57 -12.39 -10.44
N THR A 82 -3.73 -12.33 -9.83
CA THR A 82 -3.96 -12.83 -8.48
C THR A 82 -4.68 -14.17 -8.52
N PRO A 83 -4.08 -15.24 -7.98
CA PRO A 83 -4.78 -16.52 -7.87
C PRO A 83 -5.91 -16.42 -6.86
N LYS A 84 -6.93 -17.23 -7.04
CA LYS A 84 -8.14 -17.27 -6.23
C LYS A 84 -7.84 -17.26 -4.73
N GLU A 85 -6.82 -18.01 -4.29
CA GLU A 85 -6.45 -18.15 -2.88
C GLU A 85 -5.90 -16.86 -2.27
N ALA A 86 -5.46 -15.91 -3.09
CA ALA A 86 -4.85 -14.65 -2.64
C ALA A 86 -5.72 -13.42 -2.91
N VAL A 87 -6.91 -13.59 -3.50
CA VAL A 87 -7.76 -12.44 -3.91
C VAL A 87 -8.13 -11.56 -2.73
N GLU A 88 -8.53 -12.16 -1.61
CA GLU A 88 -8.92 -11.40 -0.43
C GLU A 88 -7.73 -10.60 0.13
N LEU A 89 -6.58 -11.23 0.24
CA LEU A 89 -5.34 -10.59 0.70
C LEU A 89 -4.92 -9.46 -0.24
N HIS A 90 -4.95 -9.72 -1.55
CA HIS A 90 -4.54 -8.73 -2.55
C HIS A 90 -5.49 -7.54 -2.59
N THR A 91 -6.79 -7.78 -2.42
CA THR A 91 -7.79 -6.72 -2.30
C THR A 91 -7.46 -5.80 -1.12
N LYS A 92 -7.15 -6.37 0.03
CA LYS A 92 -6.78 -5.60 1.23
C LYS A 92 -5.48 -4.81 0.99
N LEU A 93 -4.49 -5.41 0.33
CA LEU A 93 -3.24 -4.74 0.01
C LEU A 93 -3.48 -3.52 -0.90
N LEU A 94 -4.30 -3.66 -1.92
CA LEU A 94 -4.66 -2.54 -2.80
C LEU A 94 -5.44 -1.46 -2.06
N GLN A 95 -6.40 -1.85 -1.23
CA GLN A 95 -7.16 -0.89 -0.42
C GLN A 95 -6.27 -0.10 0.53
N ALA A 96 -5.34 -0.78 1.21
CA ALA A 96 -4.43 -0.13 2.15
C ALA A 96 -3.47 0.82 1.41
N THR A 97 -2.98 0.43 0.25
CA THR A 97 -2.09 1.27 -0.56
C THR A 97 -2.82 2.51 -1.08
N LEU A 98 -4.05 2.35 -1.54
CA LEU A 98 -4.88 3.47 -1.98
C LEU A 98 -5.19 4.42 -0.81
N ALA A 99 -5.52 3.86 0.36
CA ALA A 99 -5.75 4.65 1.57
C ALA A 99 -4.51 5.47 1.94
N LEU A 100 -3.34 4.85 1.88
CA LEU A 100 -2.08 5.55 2.16
C LEU A 100 -1.88 6.72 1.20
N MET A 101 -2.09 6.50 -0.09
CA MET A 101 -1.97 7.54 -1.10
C MET A 101 -2.93 8.70 -0.84
N ASN A 102 -4.20 8.38 -0.54
CA ASN A 102 -5.22 9.40 -0.27
C ASN A 102 -4.89 10.22 0.98
N ASN A 103 -4.35 9.58 2.01
CA ASN A 103 -4.02 10.28 3.25
C ASN A 103 -2.73 11.11 3.12
N VAL A 104 -1.77 10.70 2.30
CA VAL A 104 -0.63 11.54 1.95
C VAL A 104 -1.10 12.79 1.20
N THR A 105 -2.12 12.67 0.35
CA THR A 105 -2.72 13.83 -0.32
C THR A 105 -3.29 14.82 0.70
N LEU A 106 -3.92 14.35 1.78
CA LEU A 106 -4.40 15.21 2.85
C LEU A 106 -3.23 15.98 3.51
N LEU A 107 -2.10 15.30 3.72
CA LEU A 107 -0.90 15.95 4.26
C LEU A 107 -0.35 17.02 3.32
N GLN A 108 -0.36 16.76 2.01
CA GLN A 108 0.09 17.74 1.01
C GLN A 108 -0.74 19.02 1.05
N ASN A 109 -2.02 18.92 1.40
CA ASN A 109 -2.96 20.04 1.42
C ASN A 109 -3.04 20.72 2.80
N MET A 110 -2.07 20.48 3.67
CA MET A 110 -2.03 20.99 5.04
C MET A 110 -2.25 22.51 5.12
N GLN A 111 -1.66 23.28 4.21
CA GLN A 111 -1.77 24.76 4.21
C GLN A 111 -3.20 25.22 3.94
N LYS A 112 -3.97 24.44 3.17
CA LYS A 112 -5.36 24.74 2.84
C LYS A 112 -6.36 24.11 3.79
N ASP A 113 -6.02 22.97 4.36
CA ASP A 113 -6.90 22.19 5.23
C ASP A 113 -6.07 21.48 6.32
N PHE A 114 -5.82 22.21 7.40
CA PHE A 114 -5.04 21.70 8.51
C PHE A 114 -5.76 20.54 9.23
N VAL A 115 -7.08 20.63 9.36
CA VAL A 115 -7.88 19.57 9.99
C VAL A 115 -7.82 18.30 9.19
N GLY A 116 -7.96 18.40 7.87
CA GLY A 116 -7.80 17.25 6.96
C GLY A 116 -6.42 16.63 7.08
N ALA A 117 -5.37 17.42 7.24
CA ALA A 117 -4.01 16.91 7.43
C ALA A 117 -3.87 16.13 8.74
N LEU A 118 -4.49 16.58 9.83
CA LEU A 118 -4.50 15.85 11.09
C LEU A 118 -5.22 14.51 10.97
N VAL A 119 -6.33 14.49 10.24
CA VAL A 119 -7.04 13.24 9.92
C VAL A 119 -6.14 12.31 9.11
N GLY A 120 -5.44 12.84 8.11
CA GLY A 120 -4.47 12.07 7.31
C GLY A 120 -3.38 11.45 8.15
N GLN A 121 -2.78 12.20 9.08
CA GLN A 121 -1.77 11.67 10.00
C GLN A 121 -2.29 10.53 10.85
N LYS A 122 -3.49 10.71 11.42
CA LYS A 122 -4.13 9.66 12.23
C LYS A 122 -4.38 8.40 11.41
N ASN A 123 -4.91 8.56 10.21
CA ASN A 123 -5.22 7.43 9.34
C ASN A 123 -3.95 6.68 8.91
N ILE A 124 -2.86 7.40 8.62
CA ILE A 124 -1.57 6.77 8.28
C ILE A 124 -1.06 5.95 9.46
N ALA A 125 -1.16 6.47 10.68
CA ALA A 125 -0.79 5.73 11.87
C ALA A 125 -1.63 4.46 12.03
N ASP A 126 -2.94 4.56 11.81
CA ASP A 126 -3.86 3.41 11.89
C ASP A 126 -3.57 2.37 10.79
N LEU A 127 -3.12 2.80 9.62
CA LEU A 127 -2.76 1.90 8.51
C LEU A 127 -1.56 1.01 8.83
N ASN A 128 -0.69 1.40 9.77
CA ASN A 128 0.42 0.55 10.19
C ASN A 128 -0.05 -0.82 10.67
N ALA A 129 -1.15 -0.88 11.41
CA ALA A 129 -1.73 -2.13 11.87
C ALA A 129 -2.27 -2.96 10.70
N VAL A 130 -2.85 -2.32 9.70
CA VAL A 130 -3.36 -2.99 8.49
C VAL A 130 -2.22 -3.61 7.70
N PHE A 131 -1.13 -2.87 7.47
CA PHE A 131 0.03 -3.38 6.75
C PHE A 131 0.74 -4.50 7.51
N THR A 132 0.81 -4.40 8.84
CA THR A 132 1.34 -5.48 9.68
C THR A 132 0.51 -6.75 9.53
N ASP A 133 -0.81 -6.63 9.55
CA ASP A 133 -1.73 -7.76 9.35
C ASP A 133 -1.56 -8.39 7.96
N ILE A 134 -1.41 -7.56 6.93
CA ILE A 134 -1.14 -8.04 5.56
C ILE A 134 0.17 -8.85 5.53
N GLY A 135 1.22 -8.34 6.18
CA GLY A 135 2.49 -9.05 6.29
C GLY A 135 2.34 -10.42 6.97
N THR A 136 1.54 -10.47 8.03
CA THR A 136 1.23 -11.74 8.73
C THR A 136 0.49 -12.70 7.82
N GLN A 137 -0.47 -12.22 7.01
CA GLN A 137 -1.20 -13.06 6.07
C GLN A 137 -0.30 -13.57 4.94
N ILE A 138 0.66 -12.77 4.49
CA ILE A 138 1.66 -13.21 3.49
C ILE A 138 2.49 -14.36 4.08
N LEU A 139 2.98 -14.22 5.30
CA LEU A 139 3.72 -15.28 5.99
C LEU A 139 2.87 -16.54 6.14
N ALA A 140 1.59 -16.40 6.43
CA ALA A 140 0.67 -17.53 6.55
C ALA A 140 0.51 -18.26 5.20
N LEU A 141 0.47 -17.54 4.07
CA LEU A 141 0.47 -18.17 2.75
C LEU A 141 1.77 -18.91 2.47
N GLU A 142 2.91 -18.30 2.77
CA GLU A 142 4.21 -18.94 2.61
C GLU A 142 4.28 -20.26 3.41
N THR A 143 3.82 -20.23 4.65
CA THR A 143 3.79 -21.41 5.51
C THR A 143 2.84 -22.48 4.97
N LYS A 144 1.61 -22.08 4.59
CA LYS A 144 0.58 -23.00 4.10
C LYS A 144 1.03 -23.75 2.85
N TYR A 145 1.75 -23.09 1.95
CA TYR A 145 2.21 -23.69 0.70
C TYR A 145 3.67 -24.12 0.73
N ASN A 146 4.30 -24.06 1.92
CA ASN A 146 5.71 -24.45 2.11
C ASN A 146 6.65 -23.72 1.14
N ILE A 147 6.49 -22.41 1.07
CA ILE A 147 7.30 -21.50 0.24
C ILE A 147 8.39 -20.89 1.12
N LYS A 148 9.59 -20.80 0.59
CA LYS A 148 10.74 -20.23 1.29
C LYS A 148 11.20 -18.91 0.71
#